data_32b7f8a13dcfbcd1bc3ccd49ba42e3ef
#
_entry.id   32b7f8a13dcfbcd1bc3ccd49ba42e3ef
#
_cell.length_a   1.000
_cell.length_b   1.000
_cell.length_c   1.000
_cell.angle_alpha   90.00
_cell.angle_beta   90.00
_cell.angle_gamma   90.00
#
_symmetry.space_group_name_H-M   'P 1'
#
loop_
_entity.id
_entity.type
_entity.pdbx_description
1 polymer ?
#
loop_
_entity_poly.entity_id
_entity_poly.type
_entity_poly.pdbx_seq_one_letter_code
_entity_poly.pdbx_strand_id
1 'polypeptide(L)'
;MRVYLSENAFIDLLLSSAEVYKRESLGFLLGYKPEGRFIIEHAFSFQTARRKHKGVTFQHKNHKKIEPILEKFDRLQIIGDFHSHTQFGVTKGLPIPSDEDVKEIKDGQVYLIIAVNNNEKTLNWGENRDGTISGSVGDFFFKIAAYFLGSSSGIKRARIHCPFPPGF
;
A
#
# COMPACT_ATOMS: atom_id res chain seq x y z
N MET A 1 12.15 6.85 -9.34
CA MET A 1 11.09 5.84 -9.46
C MET A 1 9.75 6.50 -9.24
N ARG A 2 8.73 6.17 -10.05
CA ARG A 2 7.35 6.66 -9.95
C ARG A 2 6.40 5.49 -9.79
N VAL A 3 5.32 5.70 -9.05
CA VAL A 3 4.25 4.73 -8.84
C VAL A 3 2.94 5.36 -9.33
N TYR A 4 2.26 4.69 -10.22
CA TYR A 4 0.95 5.11 -10.73
C TYR A 4 -0.10 4.17 -10.15
N LEU A 5 -1.08 4.74 -9.46
CA LEU A 5 -2.24 4.01 -8.96
C LEU A 5 -3.40 4.18 -9.94
N SER A 6 -4.02 3.06 -10.33
CA SER A 6 -5.33 3.10 -10.98
C SER A 6 -6.41 3.49 -9.96
N GLU A 7 -7.58 3.86 -10.43
CA GLU A 7 -8.74 4.10 -9.58
C GLU A 7 -9.10 2.87 -8.75
N ASN A 8 -9.10 1.68 -9.37
CA ASN A 8 -9.39 0.42 -8.67
C ASN A 8 -8.39 0.17 -7.55
N ALA A 9 -7.08 0.27 -7.83
CA ALA A 9 -6.06 0.07 -6.81
C ALA A 9 -6.20 1.08 -5.65
N PHE A 10 -6.51 2.33 -5.95
CA PHE A 10 -6.73 3.36 -4.94
C PHE A 10 -7.92 3.02 -4.03
N ILE A 11 -9.06 2.66 -4.62
CA ILE A 11 -10.27 2.25 -3.89
C ILE A 11 -10.00 0.99 -3.05
N ASP A 12 -9.35 -0.03 -3.63
CA ASP A 12 -9.01 -1.28 -2.95
C ASP A 12 -8.16 -1.03 -1.69
N LEU A 13 -7.15 -0.14 -1.79
CA LEU A 13 -6.29 0.23 -0.66
C LEU A 13 -7.08 0.91 0.46
N LEU A 14 -7.98 1.85 0.13
CA LEU A 14 -8.78 2.55 1.13
C LEU A 14 -9.76 1.61 1.82
N LEU A 15 -10.54 0.84 1.04
CA LEU A 15 -11.54 -0.07 1.57
C LEU A 15 -10.92 -1.15 2.46
N SER A 16 -9.85 -1.81 1.98
CA SER A 16 -9.18 -2.86 2.75
C SER A 16 -8.54 -2.34 4.05
N SER A 17 -8.08 -1.09 4.05
CA SER A 17 -7.47 -0.49 5.23
C SER A 17 -8.52 0.02 6.24
N ALA A 18 -9.64 0.56 5.76
CA ALA A 18 -10.75 1.03 6.60
C ALA A 18 -11.52 -0.13 7.24
N GLU A 19 -11.78 -1.23 6.47
CA GLU A 19 -12.52 -2.40 6.95
C GLU A 19 -11.92 -2.99 8.24
N VAL A 20 -10.59 -3.03 8.31
CA VAL A 20 -9.88 -3.61 9.44
C VAL A 20 -9.29 -2.57 10.39
N TYR A 21 -9.76 -1.33 10.33
CA TYR A 21 -9.25 -0.24 11.16
C TYR A 21 -9.04 -0.66 12.63
N LYS A 22 -7.91 -0.24 13.22
CA LYS A 22 -7.28 -0.71 14.47
C LYS A 22 -6.54 -2.05 14.36
N ARG A 23 -6.48 -2.65 13.18
CA ARG A 23 -5.59 -3.75 12.83
C ARG A 23 -4.94 -3.41 11.49
N GLU A 24 -3.83 -4.07 11.18
CA GLU A 24 -3.15 -3.84 9.92
C GLU A 24 -3.80 -4.66 8.80
N SER A 25 -4.11 -4.03 7.68
CA SER A 25 -4.40 -4.73 6.43
C SER A 25 -3.10 -5.16 5.75
N LEU A 26 -3.15 -6.21 4.96
CA LEU A 26 -2.02 -6.70 4.16
C LEU A 26 -2.54 -7.30 2.86
N GLY A 27 -1.82 -7.09 1.77
CA GLY A 27 -2.18 -7.66 0.47
C GLY A 27 -1.11 -7.51 -0.58
N PHE A 28 -1.39 -8.05 -1.78
CA PHE A 28 -0.54 -7.91 -2.94
C PHE A 28 -0.93 -6.73 -3.82
N LEU A 29 0.08 -6.16 -4.46
CA LEU A 29 -0.07 -5.19 -5.53
C LEU A 29 0.05 -5.92 -6.87
N LEU A 30 -1.01 -5.84 -7.67
CA LEU A 30 -1.08 -6.43 -8.99
C LEU A 30 -0.96 -5.36 -10.06
N GLY A 31 -0.14 -5.61 -11.06
CA GLY A 31 0.08 -4.66 -12.13
C GLY A 31 1.28 -5.03 -12.98
N TYR A 32 2.01 -4.02 -13.47
CA TYR A 32 3.18 -4.21 -14.32
C TYR A 32 4.24 -3.15 -14.07
N LYS A 33 5.48 -3.47 -14.46
CA LYS A 33 6.65 -2.65 -14.19
C LYS A 33 7.37 -2.27 -15.49
N PRO A 34 6.90 -1.23 -16.21
CA PRO A 34 7.70 -0.64 -17.28
C PRO A 34 8.94 0.03 -16.70
N GLU A 35 9.94 0.32 -17.56
CA GLU A 35 11.17 0.92 -17.12
C GLU A 35 10.95 2.21 -16.31
N GLY A 36 11.58 2.30 -15.14
CA GLY A 36 11.57 3.46 -14.25
C GLY A 36 10.25 3.71 -13.50
N ARG A 37 9.24 2.82 -13.58
CA ARG A 37 7.94 3.03 -12.96
C ARG A 37 7.23 1.72 -12.59
N PHE A 38 6.31 1.81 -11.63
CA PHE A 38 5.34 0.78 -11.32
C PHE A 38 3.93 1.29 -11.65
N ILE A 39 3.13 0.46 -12.27
CA ILE A 39 1.71 0.72 -12.54
C ILE A 39 0.91 -0.32 -11.79
N ILE A 40 0.16 0.12 -10.78
CA ILE A 40 -0.62 -0.73 -9.89
C ILE A 40 -2.08 -0.65 -10.32
N GLU A 41 -2.60 -1.77 -10.80
CA GLU A 41 -3.98 -1.89 -11.30
C GLU A 41 -4.95 -2.33 -10.22
N HIS A 42 -4.50 -3.20 -9.27
CA HIS A 42 -5.30 -3.69 -8.17
C HIS A 42 -4.47 -3.87 -6.89
N ALA A 43 -5.14 -3.78 -5.75
CA ALA A 43 -4.57 -4.08 -4.44
C ALA A 43 -5.39 -5.22 -3.78
N PHE A 44 -4.94 -6.45 -3.96
CA PHE A 44 -5.65 -7.63 -3.45
C PHE A 44 -5.36 -7.85 -1.97
N SER A 45 -6.36 -7.65 -1.12
CA SER A 45 -6.26 -7.83 0.34
C SER A 45 -6.40 -9.30 0.77
N PHE A 46 -5.55 -9.74 1.72
CA PHE A 46 -5.63 -11.09 2.28
C PHE A 46 -6.68 -11.19 3.38
N GLN A 47 -7.73 -11.94 3.14
CA GLN A 47 -8.77 -12.25 4.13
C GLN A 47 -8.24 -13.13 5.27
N THR A 48 -7.22 -13.96 4.99
CA THR A 48 -6.67 -14.95 5.93
C THR A 48 -5.40 -14.48 6.65
N ALA A 49 -5.02 -13.21 6.51
CA ALA A 49 -3.89 -12.66 7.25
C ALA A 49 -4.14 -12.71 8.77
N ARG A 50 -3.15 -13.18 9.53
CA ARG A 50 -3.21 -13.12 11.00
C ARG A 50 -2.87 -11.68 11.42
N ARG A 51 -3.90 -10.90 11.69
CA ARG A 51 -3.81 -9.52 12.13
C ARG A 51 -3.60 -9.44 13.63
N LYS A 52 -2.51 -8.81 14.06
CA LYS A 52 -2.23 -8.45 15.45
C LYS A 52 -2.38 -6.93 15.61
N HIS A 53 -2.40 -6.43 16.85
CA HIS A 53 -2.38 -4.98 17.12
C HIS A 53 -1.09 -4.30 16.64
N LYS A 54 0.00 -5.05 16.58
CA LYS A 54 1.27 -4.62 15.97
C LYS A 54 1.76 -5.75 15.08
N GLY A 55 1.72 -5.51 13.78
CA GLY A 55 2.19 -6.42 12.75
C GLY A 55 1.13 -7.36 12.18
N VAL A 56 1.30 -7.66 10.92
CA VAL A 56 0.51 -8.59 10.14
C VAL A 56 1.46 -9.65 9.58
N THR A 57 1.08 -10.92 9.65
CA THR A 57 1.93 -12.00 9.16
C THR A 57 1.33 -12.63 7.92
N PHE A 58 2.17 -12.69 6.90
CA PHE A 58 1.89 -13.34 5.62
C PHE A 58 1.79 -14.86 5.76
N GLN A 59 0.74 -15.47 5.19
CA GLN A 59 0.62 -16.92 5.13
C GLN A 59 1.03 -17.45 3.75
N HIS A 60 2.29 -17.85 3.57
CA HIS A 60 2.84 -18.40 2.33
C HIS A 60 2.00 -19.51 1.69
N LYS A 61 1.27 -20.30 2.47
CA LYS A 61 0.41 -21.37 1.94
C LYS A 61 -0.72 -20.85 1.04
N ASN A 62 -1.21 -19.64 1.29
CA ASN A 62 -2.31 -19.06 0.51
C ASN A 62 -1.82 -18.39 -0.77
N HIS A 63 -0.59 -17.89 -0.78
CA HIS A 63 0.07 -17.35 -1.97
C HIS A 63 0.11 -18.38 -3.09
N LYS A 64 0.56 -19.60 -2.78
CA LYS A 64 0.64 -20.71 -3.75
C LYS A 64 -0.69 -21.08 -4.41
N LYS A 65 -1.83 -20.67 -3.84
CA LYS A 65 -3.16 -20.94 -4.41
C LYS A 65 -3.56 -19.93 -5.48
N ILE A 66 -3.05 -18.70 -5.37
CA ILE A 66 -3.42 -17.61 -6.29
C ILE A 66 -2.44 -17.48 -7.46
N GLU A 67 -1.17 -17.89 -7.30
CA GLU A 67 -0.18 -17.84 -8.38
C GLU A 67 -0.66 -18.50 -9.68
N PRO A 68 -1.19 -19.74 -9.67
CA PRO A 68 -1.64 -20.40 -10.91
C PRO A 68 -2.82 -19.68 -11.58
N ILE A 69 -3.59 -18.90 -10.81
CA ILE A 69 -4.67 -18.07 -11.35
C ILE A 69 -4.07 -16.86 -12.06
N LEU A 70 -3.12 -16.19 -11.41
CA LEU A 70 -2.47 -15.00 -11.97
C LEU A 70 -1.65 -15.32 -13.23
N GLU A 71 -1.05 -16.49 -13.31
CA GLU A 71 -0.33 -16.96 -14.51
C GLU A 71 -1.20 -17.03 -15.79
N LYS A 72 -2.54 -17.00 -15.64
CA LYS A 72 -3.47 -16.94 -16.77
C LYS A 72 -3.71 -15.51 -17.29
N PHE A 73 -3.21 -14.51 -16.58
CA PHE A 73 -3.38 -13.11 -16.93
C PHE A 73 -2.02 -12.49 -17.28
N ASP A 74 -1.64 -12.55 -18.54
CA ASP A 74 -0.30 -12.15 -19.06
C ASP A 74 0.09 -10.70 -18.67
N ARG A 75 -0.88 -9.84 -18.38
CA ARG A 75 -0.64 -8.42 -18.07
C ARG A 75 -0.58 -8.12 -16.59
N LEU A 76 -1.06 -9.02 -15.71
CA LEU A 76 -1.10 -8.79 -14.27
C LEU A 76 -0.08 -9.67 -13.56
N GLN A 77 0.91 -9.04 -12.97
CA GLN A 77 1.93 -9.70 -12.16
C GLN A 77 1.85 -9.18 -10.72
N ILE A 78 2.32 -9.98 -9.76
CA ILE A 78 2.58 -9.48 -8.42
C ILE A 78 3.83 -8.61 -8.49
N ILE A 79 3.67 -7.30 -8.35
CA ILE A 79 4.76 -6.32 -8.43
C ILE A 79 5.18 -5.79 -7.07
N GLY A 80 4.55 -6.24 -6.00
CA GLY A 80 4.85 -5.85 -4.63
C GLY A 80 3.72 -6.18 -3.68
N ASP A 81 3.77 -5.58 -2.50
CA ASP A 81 2.74 -5.71 -1.48
C ASP A 81 2.38 -4.37 -0.83
N PHE A 82 1.34 -4.40 0.00
CA PHE A 82 0.95 -3.27 0.83
C PHE A 82 0.53 -3.73 2.22
N HIS A 83 0.68 -2.84 3.19
CA HIS A 83 0.07 -2.99 4.50
C HIS A 83 -0.32 -1.62 5.07
N SER A 84 -1.17 -1.65 6.10
CA SER A 84 -1.59 -0.42 6.76
C SER A 84 -1.02 -0.30 8.17
N HIS A 85 -0.65 0.94 8.53
CA HIS A 85 -0.33 1.35 9.90
C HIS A 85 -1.50 2.15 10.46
N THR A 86 -2.10 1.69 11.54
CA THR A 86 -3.29 2.30 12.10
C THR A 86 -3.00 3.08 13.38
N GLN A 87 -3.82 4.08 13.66
CA GLN A 87 -3.76 4.81 14.92
C GLN A 87 -4.08 3.91 16.11
N PHE A 88 -3.24 3.96 17.15
CA PHE A 88 -3.46 3.29 18.42
C PHE A 88 -3.53 4.30 19.57
N GLY A 89 -4.69 4.46 20.17
CA GLY A 89 -4.94 5.50 21.15
C GLY A 89 -4.65 6.89 20.57
N VAL A 90 -3.75 7.64 21.20
CA VAL A 90 -3.30 8.96 20.75
C VAL A 90 -2.14 8.88 19.74
N THR A 91 -1.52 7.73 19.57
CA THR A 91 -0.39 7.55 18.66
C THR A 91 -0.90 7.34 17.24
N LYS A 92 -0.57 8.28 16.34
CA LYS A 92 -0.94 8.21 14.92
C LYS A 92 -0.11 7.16 14.18
N GLY A 93 -0.76 6.42 13.27
CA GLY A 93 -0.09 5.61 12.27
C GLY A 93 0.70 6.51 11.31
N LEU A 94 1.92 6.13 10.97
CA LEU A 94 2.77 6.82 10.02
C LEU A 94 3.07 5.91 8.81
N PRO A 95 3.11 6.44 7.58
CA PRO A 95 3.43 5.63 6.41
C PRO A 95 4.95 5.47 6.25
N ILE A 96 5.60 4.96 7.29
CA ILE A 96 7.07 4.79 7.38
C ILE A 96 7.33 3.32 7.68
N PRO A 97 8.22 2.65 6.92
CA PRO A 97 8.54 1.25 7.17
C PRO A 97 9.20 1.07 8.54
N SER A 98 8.81 0.02 9.24
CA SER A 98 9.51 -0.47 10.43
C SER A 98 10.80 -1.22 10.04
N ASP A 99 11.64 -1.55 11.03
CA ASP A 99 12.84 -2.37 10.80
C ASP A 99 12.50 -3.78 10.28
N GLU A 100 11.32 -4.28 10.57
CA GLU A 100 10.80 -5.56 10.08
C GLU A 100 10.38 -5.45 8.62
N ASP A 101 9.63 -4.40 8.26
CA ASP A 101 9.24 -4.13 6.88
C ASP A 101 10.46 -3.97 5.97
N VAL A 102 11.50 -3.28 6.48
CA VAL A 102 12.75 -3.05 5.75
C VAL A 102 13.41 -4.36 5.32
N LYS A 103 13.36 -5.40 6.15
CA LYS A 103 13.95 -6.72 5.87
C LYS A 103 13.17 -7.52 4.83
N GLU A 104 11.88 -7.21 4.64
CA GLU A 104 10.99 -7.91 3.71
C GLU A 104 11.00 -7.30 2.30
N ILE A 105 11.55 -6.08 2.15
CA ILE A 105 11.63 -5.38 0.86
C ILE A 105 12.58 -6.12 -0.09
N LYS A 106 12.04 -6.55 -1.24
CA LYS A 106 12.77 -7.27 -2.28
C LYS A 106 13.13 -6.36 -3.44
N ASP A 107 14.25 -6.65 -4.08
CA ASP A 107 14.62 -5.94 -5.30
C ASP A 107 13.57 -6.14 -6.40
N GLY A 108 13.36 -5.06 -7.14
CA GLY A 108 12.39 -5.08 -8.24
C GLY A 108 10.92 -5.02 -7.84
N GLN A 109 10.59 -4.93 -6.56
CA GLN A 109 9.23 -4.79 -6.05
C GLN A 109 8.96 -3.39 -5.46
N VAL A 110 7.68 -3.04 -5.35
CA VAL A 110 7.19 -1.82 -4.71
C VAL A 110 6.38 -2.18 -3.47
N TYR A 111 6.52 -1.37 -2.43
CA TYR A 111 5.82 -1.54 -1.14
C TYR A 111 5.01 -0.30 -0.85
N LEU A 112 3.71 -0.47 -0.60
CA LEU A 112 2.86 0.64 -0.16
C LEU A 112 2.56 0.52 1.33
N ILE A 113 2.76 1.62 2.05
CA ILE A 113 2.37 1.74 3.44
C ILE A 113 1.26 2.78 3.56
N ILE A 114 0.11 2.36 4.07
CA ILE A 114 -1.08 3.18 4.23
C ILE A 114 -1.24 3.55 5.70
N ALA A 115 -0.96 4.78 6.08
CA ALA A 115 -1.32 5.29 7.40
C ALA A 115 -2.82 5.61 7.43
N VAL A 116 -3.54 5.02 8.38
CA VAL A 116 -4.97 5.25 8.61
C VAL A 116 -5.17 5.80 10.02
N ASN A 117 -5.71 6.99 10.10
CA ASN A 117 -5.92 7.70 11.37
C ASN A 117 -7.36 8.20 11.47
N ASN A 118 -7.82 8.50 12.69
CA ASN A 118 -9.06 9.22 12.87
C ASN A 118 -8.98 10.58 12.19
N ASN A 119 -10.04 10.93 11.49
CA ASN A 119 -10.16 12.22 10.83
C ASN A 119 -10.63 13.27 11.85
N GLU A 120 -9.77 14.22 12.14
CA GLU A 120 -10.11 15.38 13.01
C GLU A 120 -10.57 16.57 12.18
N LYS A 121 -10.21 16.60 10.90
CA LYS A 121 -10.51 17.68 9.97
C LYS A 121 -10.52 17.17 8.54
N THR A 122 -11.60 17.40 7.82
CA THR A 122 -11.70 17.06 6.40
C THR A 122 -10.62 17.76 5.60
N LEU A 123 -9.80 16.99 4.91
CA LEU A 123 -8.73 17.45 4.02
C LEU A 123 -8.96 16.90 2.62
N ASN A 124 -8.88 17.76 1.64
CA ASN A 124 -8.90 17.34 0.25
C ASN A 124 -7.68 16.42 -0.05
N TRP A 125 -7.87 15.50 -0.95
CA TRP A 125 -6.77 14.68 -1.44
C TRP A 125 -5.76 15.52 -2.21
N GLY A 126 -4.48 15.16 -2.10
CA GLY A 126 -3.41 15.83 -2.82
C GLY A 126 -2.11 15.07 -2.81
N GLU A 127 -1.29 15.31 -3.84
CA GLU A 127 0.10 14.89 -3.90
C GLU A 127 0.94 15.78 -2.98
N ASN A 128 1.70 15.16 -2.09
CA ASN A 128 2.59 15.87 -1.18
C ASN A 128 3.99 16.06 -1.78
N ARG A 129 4.70 17.08 -1.32
CA ARG A 129 6.08 17.36 -1.76
C ARG A 129 7.03 16.19 -1.50
N ASP A 130 6.77 15.40 -0.47
CA ASP A 130 7.56 14.21 -0.08
C ASP A 130 7.27 12.97 -0.94
N GLY A 131 6.42 13.08 -1.97
CA GLY A 131 6.06 12.01 -2.89
C GLY A 131 4.92 11.12 -2.41
N THR A 132 4.35 11.36 -1.23
CA THR A 132 3.15 10.67 -0.73
C THR A 132 1.88 11.31 -1.29
N ILE A 133 0.75 10.62 -1.14
CA ILE A 133 -0.58 11.20 -1.32
C ILE A 133 -1.34 11.13 0.00
N SER A 134 -2.21 12.08 0.26
CA SER A 134 -3.04 12.08 1.48
C SER A 134 -4.36 12.80 1.29
N GLY A 135 -5.35 12.45 2.10
CA GLY A 135 -6.65 13.07 2.14
C GLY A 135 -7.58 12.39 3.14
N SER A 136 -8.79 12.91 3.27
CA SER A 136 -9.82 12.37 4.17
C SER A 136 -10.96 11.75 3.40
N VAL A 137 -11.51 10.64 3.92
CA VAL A 137 -12.78 10.07 3.49
C VAL A 137 -13.56 9.65 4.74
N GLY A 138 -14.74 10.22 4.93
CA GLY A 138 -15.54 9.97 6.12
C GLY A 138 -14.75 10.25 7.41
N ASP A 139 -14.74 9.27 8.30
CA ASP A 139 -14.09 9.35 9.61
C ASP A 139 -12.57 9.07 9.58
N PHE A 140 -12.00 8.86 8.39
CA PHE A 140 -10.60 8.49 8.24
C PHE A 140 -9.78 9.56 7.52
N PHE A 141 -8.56 9.76 8.01
CA PHE A 141 -7.48 10.42 7.31
C PHE A 141 -6.48 9.37 6.84
N PHE A 142 -6.18 9.38 5.54
CA PHE A 142 -5.21 8.47 4.92
C PHE A 142 -3.97 9.23 4.48
N LYS A 143 -2.81 8.59 4.63
CA LYS A 143 -1.58 9.00 3.97
C LYS A 143 -0.89 7.76 3.42
N ILE A 144 -0.58 7.76 2.11
CA ILE A 144 -0.01 6.61 1.40
C ILE A 144 1.41 6.96 0.94
N ALA A 145 2.36 6.11 1.27
CA ALA A 145 3.74 6.20 0.80
C ALA A 145 4.13 4.93 0.05
N ALA A 146 5.00 5.08 -0.95
CA ALA A 146 5.55 3.98 -1.74
C ALA A 146 7.06 3.88 -1.52
N TYR A 147 7.56 2.65 -1.38
CA TYR A 147 8.97 2.35 -1.15
C TYR A 147 9.47 1.29 -2.13
N PHE A 148 10.75 1.32 -2.42
CA PHE A 148 11.45 0.33 -3.25
C PHE A 148 12.90 0.24 -2.85
N LEU A 149 13.56 -0.87 -3.19
CA LEU A 149 15.00 -1.01 -2.99
C LEU A 149 15.75 -0.27 -4.11
N GLY A 150 16.57 0.68 -3.74
CA GLY A 150 17.43 1.40 -4.69
C GLY A 150 18.68 0.62 -5.05
N SER A 151 19.32 0.95 -6.18
CA SER A 151 20.53 0.31 -6.68
C SER A 151 21.73 0.33 -5.72
N SER A 152 21.72 1.16 -4.69
CA SER A 152 22.72 1.24 -3.63
C SER A 152 22.34 0.50 -2.34
N SER A 153 21.47 -0.52 -2.43
CA SER A 153 21.01 -1.34 -1.30
C SER A 153 20.24 -0.59 -0.20
N GLY A 154 19.83 0.65 -0.45
CA GLY A 154 19.05 1.45 0.48
C GLY A 154 17.59 1.56 0.06
N ILE A 155 16.69 1.61 1.05
CA ILE A 155 15.27 1.86 0.80
C ILE A 155 15.10 3.31 0.38
N LYS A 156 14.37 3.52 -0.70
CA LYS A 156 14.03 4.83 -1.24
C LYS A 156 12.51 4.98 -1.37
N ARG A 157 12.04 6.20 -1.16
CA ARG A 157 10.65 6.55 -1.41
C ARG A 157 10.45 6.83 -2.90
N ALA A 158 9.40 6.26 -3.48
CA ALA A 158 8.92 6.60 -4.82
C ALA A 158 7.85 7.69 -4.73
N ARG A 159 7.70 8.48 -5.79
CA ARG A 159 6.59 9.42 -5.92
C ARG A 159 5.35 8.69 -6.42
N ILE A 160 4.23 8.88 -5.73
CA ILE A 160 2.92 8.34 -6.13
C ILE A 160 2.21 9.38 -7.00
N HIS A 161 1.62 8.90 -8.08
CA HIS A 161 0.70 9.62 -8.95
C HIS A 161 -0.64 8.90 -8.96
N CYS A 162 -1.69 9.59 -8.53
CA CYS A 162 -3.05 9.07 -8.47
C CYS A 162 -4.03 10.18 -8.87
N PRO A 163 -4.45 10.25 -10.13
CA PRO A 163 -5.29 11.33 -10.65
C PRO A 163 -6.79 11.14 -10.35
N PHE A 164 -7.17 10.11 -9.58
CA PHE A 164 -8.57 9.72 -9.36
C PHE A 164 -9.16 10.00 -7.96
N PRO A 165 -8.39 10.48 -6.95
CA PRO A 165 -8.99 10.71 -5.64
C PRO A 165 -10.08 11.79 -5.71
N PRO A 166 -11.15 11.67 -4.90
CA PRO A 166 -12.21 12.66 -4.83
C PRO A 166 -11.66 14.05 -4.49
N GLY A 167 -11.98 15.06 -5.27
CA GLY A 167 -11.57 16.44 -5.02
C GLY A 167 -10.19 16.83 -5.59
N PHE A 168 -9.62 16.02 -6.48
CA PHE A 168 -8.51 16.44 -7.34
C PHE A 168 -9.00 17.31 -8.47
#